data_dcc4a3721cbf351aeb6057a049fc31a7
#
_entry.id   dcc4a3721cbf351aeb6057a049fc31a7
#
_cell.length_a   1.000
_cell.length_b   1.000
_cell.length_c   1.000
_cell.angle_alpha   90.00
_cell.angle_beta   90.00
_cell.angle_gamma   90.00
#
_symmetry.space_group_name_H-M   'P 1'
#
loop_
_entity.id
_entity.type
_entity.pdbx_description
1 polymer ?
#
loop_
_entity_poly.entity_id
_entity_poly.type
_entity_poly.pdbx_seq_one_letter_code
_entity_poly.pdbx_strand_id
1 'polypeptide(L)'
;MNTLLKKDLRVMMTGLLMFISCLAYSNPGNGTKEKEDVYKNLPFSMPEVSKPSFPDYEVNIRDFGALSDGVTLNTEAINNAIKTVSSKGGGKVIIPEGLWLTGPVVLLSNVNLYTEKNALIVFSSDTSLYPIIEASFEGLDTKRCQSPISAMNAENIAITGSGVFDGAGDRWRPVKKDKMTERQWKNLVSSGGKVDENGKVWYPDAGALKASVLMTGQNSGQKEITDEEWIYMKSWLRPVMLSIVKSKRILLEGVTFKNSPGWCIHPLSCESLTLNDVKVFNPWYSQNGDALDVESCKNVLVTNCFFDA
;
A
#
# COMPACT_ATOMS: atom_id res chain seq x y z
N MET A 1 75.30 -13.50 46.06
CA MET A 1 75.41 -14.97 46.02
C MET A 1 74.41 -15.48 45.04
N ASN A 2 74.95 -16.06 44.01
CA ASN A 2 74.35 -16.88 42.93
C ASN A 2 73.38 -16.19 41.93
N THR A 3 73.96 -15.93 40.83
CA THR A 3 74.37 -16.74 39.70
C THR A 3 73.22 -17.39 38.95
N LEU A 4 73.05 -16.88 37.70
CA LEU A 4 72.88 -17.65 36.50
C LEU A 4 71.54 -18.29 36.24
N LEU A 5 70.84 -17.93 35.17
CA LEU A 5 71.09 -18.61 33.86
C LEU A 5 70.41 -17.83 32.76
N LYS A 6 71.25 -17.30 31.90
CA LYS A 6 70.84 -16.97 30.54
C LYS A 6 70.53 -18.27 29.84
N LYS A 7 69.34 -18.42 29.33
CA LYS A 7 69.04 -19.36 28.20
C LYS A 7 68.51 -18.60 27.01
N ASP A 8 69.35 -18.58 26.02
CA ASP A 8 69.05 -18.16 24.68
C ASP A 8 67.86 -19.00 24.15
N LEU A 9 66.76 -18.34 23.92
CA LEU A 9 65.67 -18.91 23.12
C LEU A 9 65.75 -18.25 21.76
N ARG A 10 66.56 -18.86 20.86
CA ARG A 10 66.42 -18.64 19.42
C ARG A 10 65.09 -19.20 18.99
N VAL A 11 64.11 -18.32 18.88
CA VAL A 11 62.86 -18.64 18.19
C VAL A 11 63.17 -18.56 16.73
N MET A 12 63.26 -19.70 16.07
CA MET A 12 63.19 -19.84 14.63
C MET A 12 61.88 -19.18 14.14
N MET A 13 62.01 -18.02 13.54
CA MET A 13 60.97 -17.46 12.72
C MET A 13 60.88 -18.32 11.46
N THR A 14 60.06 -19.39 11.51
CA THR A 14 59.53 -20.01 10.32
C THR A 14 58.51 -19.07 9.76
N GLY A 15 58.87 -18.41 8.70
CA GLY A 15 58.00 -17.56 7.92
C GLY A 15 56.84 -18.39 7.33
N LEU A 16 55.71 -18.30 7.98
CA LEU A 16 54.43 -18.73 7.37
C LEU A 16 53.96 -17.56 6.48
N LEU A 17 54.37 -17.62 5.22
CA LEU A 17 53.77 -16.79 4.14
C LEU A 17 52.30 -17.19 4.08
N MET A 18 51.43 -16.51 4.82
CA MET A 18 49.99 -16.48 4.53
C MET A 18 49.84 -15.73 3.22
N PHE A 19 49.64 -16.47 2.16
CA PHE A 19 49.00 -15.97 0.93
C PHE A 19 47.58 -15.53 1.33
N ILE A 20 47.45 -14.25 1.68
CA ILE A 20 46.13 -13.60 1.67
C ILE A 20 45.78 -13.49 0.19
N SER A 21 45.11 -14.51 -0.36
CA SER A 21 44.35 -14.36 -1.58
C SER A 21 43.26 -13.31 -1.28
N CYS A 22 43.55 -12.06 -1.60
CA CYS A 22 42.49 -11.08 -1.85
C CYS A 22 41.61 -11.67 -2.97
N LEU A 23 40.60 -12.46 -2.57
CA LEU A 23 39.41 -12.59 -3.39
C LEU A 23 38.86 -11.15 -3.50
N ALA A 24 39.26 -10.51 -4.60
CA ALA A 24 38.52 -9.35 -5.08
C ALA A 24 37.08 -9.85 -5.24
N TYR A 25 36.26 -9.56 -4.23
CA TYR A 25 34.83 -9.50 -4.42
C TYR A 25 34.67 -8.39 -5.47
N SER A 26 34.65 -8.81 -6.74
CA SER A 26 34.09 -7.97 -7.79
C SER A 26 32.67 -7.68 -7.32
N ASN A 27 32.45 -6.45 -6.84
CA ASN A 27 31.12 -5.90 -6.80
C ASN A 27 30.48 -6.29 -8.14
N PRO A 28 29.35 -7.00 -8.14
CA PRO A 28 28.60 -7.13 -9.37
C PRO A 28 28.33 -5.69 -9.78
N GLY A 29 29.01 -5.29 -10.87
CA GLY A 29 28.94 -3.95 -11.39
C GLY A 29 27.50 -3.52 -11.40
N ASN A 30 27.29 -2.25 -11.12
CA ASN A 30 26.08 -1.51 -11.43
C ASN A 30 25.87 -1.54 -12.96
N GLY A 31 25.70 -2.76 -13.49
CA GLY A 31 25.17 -2.97 -14.82
C GLY A 31 23.76 -2.43 -14.75
N THR A 32 23.53 -1.28 -15.36
CA THR A 32 22.19 -0.90 -15.81
C THR A 32 21.66 -2.14 -16.54
N LYS A 33 20.84 -2.95 -15.85
CA LYS A 33 20.05 -3.97 -16.53
C LYS A 33 19.32 -3.18 -17.62
N GLU A 34 19.69 -3.42 -18.89
CA GLU A 34 18.86 -2.96 -19.99
C GLU A 34 17.44 -3.34 -19.61
N LYS A 35 16.55 -2.34 -19.54
CA LYS A 35 15.13 -2.60 -19.27
C LYS A 35 14.68 -3.56 -20.36
N GLU A 36 14.44 -4.80 -19.97
CA GLU A 36 13.97 -5.82 -20.89
C GLU A 36 12.72 -5.28 -21.55
N ASP A 37 12.75 -5.15 -22.86
CA ASP A 37 11.62 -4.64 -23.60
C ASP A 37 10.51 -5.71 -23.57
N VAL A 38 9.56 -5.51 -22.68
CA VAL A 38 8.44 -6.45 -22.42
C VAL A 38 7.56 -6.68 -23.65
N TYR A 39 7.73 -5.91 -24.72
CA TYR A 39 7.00 -6.04 -25.98
C TYR A 39 7.76 -6.85 -27.02
N LYS A 40 9.03 -7.21 -26.77
CA LYS A 40 9.84 -8.03 -27.70
C LYS A 40 9.53 -9.52 -27.57
N ASN A 41 9.54 -10.18 -28.71
CA ASN A 41 9.41 -11.66 -28.80
C ASN A 41 8.12 -12.24 -28.22
N LEU A 42 7.05 -11.46 -28.15
CA LEU A 42 5.76 -11.98 -27.74
C LEU A 42 5.16 -12.89 -28.82
N PRO A 43 4.47 -13.99 -28.45
CA PRO A 43 3.81 -14.89 -29.40
C PRO A 43 2.52 -14.31 -30.00
N PHE A 44 2.16 -13.08 -29.65
CA PHE A 44 0.97 -12.37 -30.10
C PHE A 44 1.28 -10.87 -30.25
N SER A 45 0.47 -10.17 -31.04
CA SER A 45 0.55 -8.70 -31.13
C SER A 45 -0.05 -8.05 -29.88
N MET A 46 0.74 -7.27 -29.16
CA MET A 46 0.32 -6.53 -27.98
C MET A 46 0.48 -5.03 -28.23
N PRO A 47 -0.58 -4.22 -28.06
CA PRO A 47 -0.45 -2.76 -28.16
C PRO A 47 0.42 -2.25 -27.00
N GLU A 48 1.22 -1.23 -27.29
CA GLU A 48 1.99 -0.54 -26.26
C GLU A 48 1.06 0.19 -25.29
N VAL A 49 1.26 -0.03 -23.98
CA VAL A 49 0.48 0.63 -22.92
C VAL A 49 1.04 2.03 -22.70
N SER A 50 0.24 3.06 -23.00
CA SER A 50 0.63 4.45 -22.85
C SER A 50 0.86 4.81 -21.39
N LYS A 51 2.06 5.34 -21.09
CA LYS A 51 2.41 5.82 -19.75
C LYS A 51 2.09 7.31 -19.60
N PRO A 52 1.81 7.79 -18.37
CA PRO A 52 1.67 9.21 -18.12
C PRO A 52 3.01 9.94 -18.30
N SER A 53 2.94 11.22 -18.65
CA SER A 53 4.06 12.14 -18.64
C SER A 53 3.68 13.38 -17.85
N PHE A 54 4.66 14.00 -17.20
CA PHE A 54 4.42 15.12 -16.28
C PHE A 54 5.33 16.30 -16.63
N PRO A 55 4.85 17.55 -16.47
CA PRO A 55 5.72 18.72 -16.50
C PRO A 55 6.79 18.66 -15.42
N ASP A 56 7.88 19.38 -15.67
CA ASP A 56 8.99 19.54 -14.72
C ASP A 56 8.66 20.61 -13.65
N TYR A 57 7.63 20.31 -12.87
CA TYR A 57 7.17 21.11 -11.73
C TYR A 57 7.02 20.21 -10.51
N GLU A 58 7.68 20.58 -9.43
CA GLU A 58 7.69 19.77 -8.21
C GLU A 58 7.34 20.61 -7.00
N VAL A 59 6.65 20.01 -6.04
CA VAL A 59 6.39 20.56 -4.72
C VAL A 59 6.63 19.51 -3.63
N ASN A 60 7.05 19.94 -2.46
CA ASN A 60 7.21 19.08 -1.30
C ASN A 60 6.02 19.26 -0.35
N ILE A 61 5.47 18.19 0.22
CA ILE A 61 4.34 18.29 1.16
C ILE A 61 4.69 19.10 2.41
N ARG A 62 5.97 19.22 2.79
CA ARG A 62 6.43 20.07 3.89
C ARG A 62 6.15 21.54 3.63
N ASP A 63 6.17 21.98 2.38
CA ASP A 63 5.85 23.36 1.99
C ASP A 63 4.37 23.71 2.22
N PHE A 64 3.54 22.69 2.45
CA PHE A 64 2.13 22.79 2.79
C PHE A 64 1.85 22.51 4.27
N GLY A 65 2.89 22.47 5.11
CA GLY A 65 2.78 22.29 6.56
C GLY A 65 2.75 20.83 7.03
N ALA A 66 3.08 19.86 6.18
CA ALA A 66 3.16 18.46 6.59
C ALA A 66 4.32 18.21 7.57
N LEU A 67 4.06 17.40 8.61
CA LEU A 67 5.03 17.00 9.64
C LEU A 67 5.19 15.49 9.67
N SER A 68 6.45 15.02 9.66
CA SER A 68 6.82 13.60 9.65
C SER A 68 7.01 13.01 11.05
N ASP A 69 6.15 13.36 11.97
CA ASP A 69 6.21 12.97 13.40
C ASP A 69 5.40 11.71 13.75
N GLY A 70 4.62 11.21 12.79
CA GLY A 70 3.76 10.02 12.96
C GLY A 70 2.48 10.26 13.76
N VAL A 71 2.21 11.49 14.21
CA VAL A 71 1.02 11.84 15.00
C VAL A 71 0.21 12.97 14.37
N THR A 72 0.85 13.92 13.71
CA THR A 72 0.18 15.02 13.01
C THR A 72 -0.54 14.50 11.76
N LEU A 73 -1.82 14.82 11.62
CA LEU A 73 -2.61 14.44 10.46
C LEU A 73 -2.28 15.33 9.26
N ASN A 74 -1.67 14.74 8.22
CA ASN A 74 -1.17 15.45 7.05
C ASN A 74 -2.14 15.46 5.86
N THR A 75 -3.38 15.06 6.05
CA THR A 75 -4.38 14.90 4.96
C THR A 75 -4.57 16.17 4.15
N GLU A 76 -4.74 17.31 4.82
CA GLU A 76 -4.93 18.59 4.15
C GLU A 76 -3.67 19.04 3.40
N ALA A 77 -2.50 18.92 4.02
CA ALA A 77 -1.22 19.28 3.42
C ALA A 77 -0.96 18.50 2.12
N ILE A 78 -1.15 17.16 2.15
CA ILE A 78 -0.98 16.31 0.97
C ILE A 78 -2.00 16.66 -0.12
N ASN A 79 -3.29 16.77 0.23
CA ASN A 79 -4.32 17.09 -0.75
C ASN A 79 -4.18 18.49 -1.34
N ASN A 80 -3.71 19.47 -0.55
CA ASN A 80 -3.45 20.84 -1.04
C ASN A 80 -2.23 20.85 -1.99
N ALA A 81 -1.19 20.09 -1.70
CA ALA A 81 -0.06 19.90 -2.63
C ALA A 81 -0.54 19.31 -3.97
N ILE A 82 -1.35 18.26 -3.93
CA ILE A 82 -1.92 17.61 -5.13
C ILE A 82 -2.78 18.61 -5.93
N LYS A 83 -3.67 19.35 -5.26
CA LYS A 83 -4.51 20.37 -5.91
C LYS A 83 -3.67 21.45 -6.57
N THR A 84 -2.62 21.92 -5.89
CA THR A 84 -1.71 22.96 -6.40
C THR A 84 -1.00 22.48 -7.66
N VAL A 85 -0.43 21.27 -7.65
CA VAL A 85 0.26 20.73 -8.82
C VAL A 85 -0.70 20.53 -9.98
N SER A 86 -1.86 19.92 -9.74
CA SER A 86 -2.89 19.70 -10.78
C SER A 86 -3.36 21.03 -11.39
N SER A 87 -3.63 22.05 -10.59
CA SER A 87 -4.09 23.37 -11.06
C SER A 87 -3.06 24.13 -11.90
N LYS A 88 -1.77 23.81 -11.72
CA LYS A 88 -0.66 24.38 -12.51
C LYS A 88 -0.34 23.59 -13.78
N GLY A 89 -1.19 22.65 -14.14
CA GLY A 89 -1.04 21.84 -15.36
C GLY A 89 -0.36 20.49 -15.14
N GLY A 90 0.07 20.21 -13.92
CA GLY A 90 0.66 18.92 -13.55
C GLY A 90 2.08 19.00 -12.99
N GLY A 91 2.61 17.83 -12.62
CA GLY A 91 3.95 17.72 -12.07
C GLY A 91 4.03 16.66 -10.97
N LYS A 92 4.98 16.84 -10.05
CA LYS A 92 5.30 15.89 -8.99
C LYS A 92 5.00 16.47 -7.61
N VAL A 93 4.32 15.69 -6.77
CA VAL A 93 4.17 15.94 -5.33
C VAL A 93 5.10 15.01 -4.60
N ILE A 94 6.07 15.54 -3.88
CA ILE A 94 7.10 14.76 -3.17
C ILE A 94 6.67 14.53 -1.74
N ILE A 95 6.59 13.24 -1.35
CA ILE A 95 6.52 12.81 0.04
C ILE A 95 7.92 12.36 0.45
N PRO A 96 8.66 13.16 1.24
CA PRO A 96 10.03 12.84 1.62
C PRO A 96 10.12 11.68 2.62
N GLU A 97 11.33 11.26 2.93
CA GLU A 97 11.54 10.29 4.02
C GLU A 97 10.91 10.75 5.34
N GLY A 98 10.39 9.78 6.11
CA GLY A 98 9.75 10.03 7.39
C GLY A 98 8.48 9.24 7.61
N LEU A 99 7.85 9.46 8.78
CA LEU A 99 6.60 8.81 9.17
C LEU A 99 5.44 9.81 9.03
N TRP A 100 4.55 9.55 8.08
CA TRP A 100 3.47 10.45 7.68
C TRP A 100 2.11 9.85 8.02
N LEU A 101 1.46 10.34 9.07
CA LEU A 101 0.07 9.97 9.37
C LEU A 101 -0.87 10.79 8.49
N THR A 102 -1.83 10.14 7.83
CA THR A 102 -2.81 10.81 6.96
C THR A 102 -4.18 10.13 6.99
N GLY A 103 -5.22 10.85 6.63
CA GLY A 103 -6.50 10.32 6.19
C GLY A 103 -6.54 10.17 4.66
N PRO A 104 -7.74 10.18 4.03
CA PRO A 104 -7.88 9.96 2.60
C PRO A 104 -7.12 10.96 1.73
N VAL A 105 -6.42 10.45 0.73
CA VAL A 105 -5.69 11.21 -0.29
C VAL A 105 -6.41 11.05 -1.62
N VAL A 106 -6.67 12.16 -2.32
CA VAL A 106 -7.34 12.18 -3.62
C VAL A 106 -6.36 12.59 -4.71
N LEU A 107 -6.05 11.67 -5.61
CA LEU A 107 -5.22 11.96 -6.80
C LEU A 107 -6.04 12.69 -7.85
N LEU A 108 -5.46 13.74 -8.40
CA LEU A 108 -6.02 14.54 -9.47
C LEU A 108 -5.22 14.36 -10.76
N SER A 109 -5.82 14.73 -11.90
CA SER A 109 -5.17 14.64 -13.20
C SER A 109 -3.82 15.37 -13.24
N ASN A 110 -2.89 14.79 -14.00
CA ASN A 110 -1.56 15.28 -14.25
C ASN A 110 -0.64 15.32 -13.01
N VAL A 111 -0.91 14.49 -11.99
CA VAL A 111 -0.12 14.44 -10.76
C VAL A 111 0.61 13.10 -10.62
N ASN A 112 1.93 13.18 -10.38
CA ASN A 112 2.73 12.08 -9.86
C ASN A 112 2.93 12.27 -8.35
N LEU A 113 2.32 11.42 -7.53
CA LEU A 113 2.60 11.32 -6.10
C LEU A 113 3.88 10.49 -5.92
N TYR A 114 4.99 11.17 -5.70
CA TYR A 114 6.30 10.55 -5.59
C TYR A 114 6.70 10.38 -4.13
N THR A 115 7.12 9.18 -3.77
CA THR A 115 7.56 8.85 -2.40
C THR A 115 9.05 8.56 -2.39
N GLU A 116 9.80 9.29 -1.57
CA GLU A 116 11.21 9.02 -1.37
C GLU A 116 11.45 7.68 -0.67
N LYS A 117 12.68 7.20 -0.72
CA LYS A 117 13.11 6.05 0.07
C LYS A 117 12.90 6.34 1.56
N ASN A 118 12.45 5.33 2.33
CA ASN A 118 12.10 5.45 3.75
C ASN A 118 10.91 6.38 4.06
N ALA A 119 10.14 6.80 3.08
CA ALA A 119 8.84 7.39 3.33
C ALA A 119 7.85 6.30 3.76
N LEU A 120 7.30 6.39 4.96
CA LEU A 120 6.23 5.53 5.46
C LEU A 120 4.96 6.37 5.64
N ILE A 121 3.98 6.11 4.81
CA ILE A 121 2.68 6.76 4.83
C ILE A 121 1.69 5.82 5.54
N VAL A 122 1.23 6.21 6.73
CA VAL A 122 0.28 5.43 7.53
C VAL A 122 -1.08 6.09 7.47
N PHE A 123 -2.07 5.36 7.01
CA PHE A 123 -3.45 5.82 7.00
C PHE A 123 -4.06 5.70 8.40
N SER A 124 -4.78 6.74 8.82
CA SER A 124 -5.37 6.79 10.15
C SER A 124 -6.36 5.65 10.37
N SER A 125 -6.31 5.06 11.56
CA SER A 125 -7.32 4.10 12.04
C SER A 125 -8.60 4.78 12.53
N ASP A 126 -8.66 6.12 12.57
CA ASP A 126 -9.87 6.87 12.88
C ASP A 126 -10.84 6.82 11.70
N THR A 127 -11.85 5.97 11.81
CA THR A 127 -12.84 5.79 10.75
C THR A 127 -13.69 7.03 10.50
N SER A 128 -13.74 8.02 11.40
CA SER A 128 -14.47 9.27 11.20
C SER A 128 -13.93 10.09 10.03
N LEU A 129 -12.64 9.94 9.72
CA LEU A 129 -11.95 10.63 8.62
C LEU A 129 -12.33 10.12 7.23
N TYR A 130 -13.04 8.99 7.14
CA TYR A 130 -13.40 8.35 5.86
C TYR A 130 -14.90 8.51 5.63
N PRO A 131 -15.37 9.51 4.87
CA PRO A 131 -16.78 9.68 4.59
C PRO A 131 -17.35 8.45 3.86
N ILE A 132 -18.64 8.17 4.11
CA ILE A 132 -19.39 7.17 3.34
C ILE A 132 -19.72 7.78 1.99
N ILE A 133 -19.39 7.08 0.92
CA ILE A 133 -19.61 7.50 -0.47
C ILE A 133 -20.40 6.43 -1.23
N GLU A 134 -21.10 6.85 -2.28
CA GLU A 134 -21.61 5.92 -3.28
C GLU A 134 -20.44 5.31 -4.04
N ALA A 135 -20.46 4.00 -4.23
CA ALA A 135 -19.39 3.25 -4.86
C ALA A 135 -19.97 2.09 -5.68
N SER A 136 -19.20 1.62 -6.66
CA SER A 136 -19.44 0.34 -7.31
C SER A 136 -18.47 -0.70 -6.73
N PHE A 137 -18.99 -1.85 -6.35
CA PHE A 137 -18.21 -2.95 -5.81
C PHE A 137 -18.81 -4.27 -6.28
N GLU A 138 -17.99 -5.12 -6.90
CA GLU A 138 -18.45 -6.39 -7.51
C GLU A 138 -19.61 -6.21 -8.50
N GLY A 139 -19.60 -5.10 -9.25
CA GLY A 139 -20.64 -4.78 -10.24
C GLY A 139 -21.97 -4.27 -9.63
N LEU A 140 -22.03 -4.04 -8.32
CA LEU A 140 -23.21 -3.56 -7.62
C LEU A 140 -23.02 -2.12 -7.12
N ASP A 141 -24.03 -1.29 -7.28
CA ASP A 141 -24.08 0.02 -6.64
C ASP A 141 -24.28 -0.16 -5.14
N THR A 142 -23.40 0.44 -4.35
CA THR A 142 -23.37 0.28 -2.90
C THR A 142 -22.78 1.51 -2.22
N LYS A 143 -22.82 1.54 -0.88
CA LYS A 143 -22.09 2.52 -0.08
C LYS A 143 -20.80 1.90 0.48
N ARG A 144 -19.72 2.67 0.45
CA ARG A 144 -18.43 2.31 1.04
C ARG A 144 -17.80 3.52 1.71
N CYS A 145 -16.86 3.29 2.62
CA CYS A 145 -16.00 4.37 3.07
C CYS A 145 -15.05 4.80 1.94
N GLN A 146 -14.77 6.10 1.86
CA GLN A 146 -13.76 6.63 0.92
C GLN A 146 -12.44 5.89 1.09
N SER A 147 -11.83 5.55 -0.01
CA SER A 147 -10.53 4.85 -0.04
C SER A 147 -9.41 5.69 0.55
N PRO A 148 -8.44 5.07 1.25
CA PRO A 148 -7.20 5.73 1.66
C PRO A 148 -6.53 6.50 0.53
N ILE A 149 -6.48 5.93 -0.68
CA ILE A 149 -6.07 6.65 -1.88
C ILE A 149 -7.16 6.44 -2.94
N SER A 150 -7.60 7.52 -3.57
CA SER A 150 -8.61 7.46 -4.62
C SER A 150 -8.28 8.36 -5.81
N ALA A 151 -8.71 7.93 -7.00
CA ALA A 151 -8.75 8.75 -8.21
C ALA A 151 -10.04 8.43 -8.98
N MET A 152 -10.72 9.45 -9.48
CA MET A 152 -11.93 9.28 -10.28
C MET A 152 -11.90 10.21 -11.48
N ASN A 153 -12.17 9.67 -12.67
CA ASN A 153 -12.14 10.42 -13.92
C ASN A 153 -10.83 11.19 -14.15
N ALA A 154 -9.71 10.67 -13.62
CA ALA A 154 -8.41 11.31 -13.69
C ALA A 154 -7.60 10.81 -14.90
N GLU A 155 -6.70 11.63 -15.38
CA GLU A 155 -5.84 11.33 -16.52
C GLU A 155 -4.41 11.74 -16.22
N ASN A 156 -3.43 10.95 -16.69
CA ASN A 156 -2.01 11.13 -16.36
C ASN A 156 -1.78 11.18 -14.85
N ILE A 157 -1.99 10.06 -14.18
CA ILE A 157 -1.74 9.94 -12.74
C ILE A 157 -0.66 8.90 -12.47
N ALA A 158 0.13 9.14 -11.45
CA ALA A 158 1.11 8.16 -11.01
C ALA A 158 1.27 8.15 -9.49
N ILE A 159 1.66 6.99 -8.97
CA ILE A 159 2.25 6.82 -7.65
C ILE A 159 3.59 6.14 -7.87
N THR A 160 4.68 6.85 -7.60
CA THR A 160 6.04 6.36 -7.91
C THR A 160 7.01 6.54 -6.74
N GLY A 161 8.21 5.99 -6.90
CA GLY A 161 9.26 6.07 -5.90
C GLY A 161 9.47 4.75 -5.17
N SER A 162 9.81 4.79 -3.88
CA SER A 162 10.11 3.58 -3.11
C SER A 162 9.55 3.60 -1.68
N GLY A 163 8.55 4.45 -1.45
CA GLY A 163 7.86 4.54 -0.17
C GLY A 163 6.89 3.39 0.09
N VAL A 164 6.41 3.34 1.32
CA VAL A 164 5.47 2.32 1.82
C VAL A 164 4.17 2.99 2.24
N PHE A 165 3.05 2.49 1.76
CA PHE A 165 1.71 2.87 2.16
C PHE A 165 1.12 1.78 3.06
N ASP A 166 0.78 2.11 4.32
CA ASP A 166 0.15 1.22 5.28
C ASP A 166 -1.32 1.61 5.48
N GLY A 167 -2.22 0.74 5.09
CA GLY A 167 -3.66 0.99 5.11
C GLY A 167 -4.32 0.89 6.48
N ALA A 168 -3.58 0.57 7.56
CA ALA A 168 -4.11 0.33 8.91
C ALA A 168 -5.33 -0.60 8.94
N GLY A 169 -5.31 -1.62 8.08
CA GLY A 169 -6.46 -2.48 7.80
C GLY A 169 -6.99 -3.27 8.97
N ASP A 170 -6.19 -3.46 10.02
CA ASP A 170 -6.62 -4.18 11.24
C ASP A 170 -7.83 -3.52 11.90
N ARG A 171 -8.00 -2.19 11.74
CA ARG A 171 -9.16 -1.46 12.25
C ARG A 171 -10.47 -1.82 11.54
N TRP A 172 -10.37 -2.34 10.32
CA TRP A 172 -11.52 -2.55 9.44
C TRP A 172 -11.93 -4.01 9.29
N ARG A 173 -10.95 -4.91 9.37
CA ARG A 173 -11.14 -6.31 8.96
C ARG A 173 -11.78 -7.17 10.04
N PRO A 174 -12.79 -8.00 9.71
CA PRO A 174 -13.13 -9.14 10.55
C PRO A 174 -12.00 -10.18 10.49
N VAL A 175 -11.89 -11.00 11.52
CA VAL A 175 -10.89 -12.05 11.61
C VAL A 175 -11.54 -13.39 11.94
N LYS A 176 -11.27 -14.42 11.15
CA LYS A 176 -11.75 -15.77 11.41
C LYS A 176 -10.84 -16.47 12.41
N LYS A 177 -11.45 -17.17 13.38
CA LYS A 177 -10.72 -17.90 14.43
C LYS A 177 -9.78 -18.96 13.87
N ASP A 178 -10.19 -19.67 12.81
CA ASP A 178 -9.40 -20.72 12.16
C ASP A 178 -8.13 -20.24 11.49
N LYS A 179 -8.00 -18.92 11.30
CA LYS A 179 -6.81 -18.24 10.79
C LYS A 179 -5.83 -17.85 11.90
N MET A 180 -6.08 -18.19 13.15
CA MET A 180 -5.28 -17.77 14.29
C MET A 180 -4.94 -18.93 15.22
N THR A 181 -3.80 -18.82 15.90
CA THR A 181 -3.52 -19.68 17.04
C THR A 181 -4.42 -19.29 18.22
N GLU A 182 -4.64 -20.22 19.15
CA GLU A 182 -5.46 -19.94 20.36
C GLU A 182 -4.96 -18.72 21.15
N ARG A 183 -3.66 -18.51 21.20
CA ARG A 183 -3.08 -17.33 21.87
C ARG A 183 -3.38 -16.03 21.13
N GLN A 184 -3.22 -16.01 19.80
CA GLN A 184 -3.55 -14.85 18.98
C GLN A 184 -5.04 -14.51 19.07
N TRP A 185 -5.90 -15.53 19.00
CA TRP A 185 -7.33 -15.36 19.15
C TRP A 185 -7.72 -14.75 20.50
N LYS A 186 -7.19 -15.30 21.61
CA LYS A 186 -7.44 -14.74 22.96
C LYS A 186 -6.99 -13.29 23.06
N ASN A 187 -5.81 -12.96 22.53
CA ASN A 187 -5.31 -11.59 22.52
C ASN A 187 -6.21 -10.67 21.71
N LEU A 188 -6.65 -11.09 20.51
CA LEU A 188 -7.54 -10.32 19.67
C LEU A 188 -8.88 -10.05 20.35
N VAL A 189 -9.51 -11.07 20.94
CA VAL A 189 -10.78 -10.92 21.66
C VAL A 189 -10.63 -10.01 22.89
N SER A 190 -9.51 -10.10 23.61
CA SER A 190 -9.23 -9.24 24.78
C SER A 190 -8.92 -7.78 24.41
N SER A 191 -8.52 -7.50 23.18
CA SER A 191 -8.25 -6.12 22.71
C SER A 191 -9.54 -5.31 22.45
N GLY A 192 -10.71 -5.96 22.50
CA GLY A 192 -12.03 -5.36 22.25
C GLY A 192 -12.74 -6.00 21.07
N GLY A 193 -13.66 -5.25 20.44
CA GLY A 193 -14.47 -5.77 19.34
C GLY A 193 -15.60 -6.69 19.79
N LYS A 194 -16.14 -7.47 18.86
CA LYS A 194 -17.26 -8.41 19.08
C LYS A 194 -16.99 -9.73 18.37
N VAL A 195 -17.40 -10.83 18.98
CA VAL A 195 -17.36 -12.15 18.35
C VAL A 195 -18.78 -12.55 17.98
N ASP A 196 -18.95 -13.21 16.85
CA ASP A 196 -20.23 -13.74 16.40
C ASP A 196 -20.77 -14.81 17.38
N GLU A 197 -22.07 -15.13 17.25
CA GLU A 197 -22.75 -16.09 18.12
C GLU A 197 -22.12 -17.49 18.09
N ASN A 198 -21.47 -17.84 16.98
CA ASN A 198 -20.83 -19.14 16.82
C ASN A 198 -19.40 -19.19 17.39
N GLY A 199 -18.87 -18.06 17.86
CA GLY A 199 -17.50 -17.96 18.38
C GLY A 199 -16.41 -18.09 17.32
N LYS A 200 -16.72 -17.87 16.04
CA LYS A 200 -15.84 -18.16 14.91
C LYS A 200 -15.24 -16.93 14.21
N VAL A 201 -15.93 -15.79 14.31
CA VAL A 201 -15.48 -14.55 13.63
C VAL A 201 -15.48 -13.41 14.62
N TRP A 202 -14.36 -12.72 14.70
CA TRP A 202 -14.22 -11.46 15.44
C TRP A 202 -14.45 -10.28 14.49
N TYR A 203 -15.14 -9.27 14.98
CA TYR A 203 -15.42 -8.01 14.28
C TYR A 203 -14.87 -6.83 15.08
N PRO A 204 -14.38 -5.76 14.44
CA PRO A 204 -13.77 -4.63 15.12
C PRO A 204 -14.73 -3.87 16.06
N ASP A 205 -16.03 -3.92 15.78
CA ASP A 205 -17.06 -3.31 16.62
C ASP A 205 -18.44 -3.96 16.41
N ALA A 206 -19.43 -3.51 17.21
CA ALA A 206 -20.78 -4.02 17.13
C ALA A 206 -21.52 -3.64 15.83
N GLY A 207 -21.14 -2.53 15.21
CA GLY A 207 -21.69 -2.10 13.93
C GLY A 207 -21.30 -3.05 12.80
N ALA A 208 -20.02 -3.45 12.74
CA ALA A 208 -19.56 -4.45 11.77
C ALA A 208 -20.24 -5.81 11.97
N LEU A 209 -20.41 -6.26 13.22
CA LEU A 209 -21.15 -7.47 13.52
C LEU A 209 -22.63 -7.37 13.07
N LYS A 210 -23.32 -6.25 13.38
CA LYS A 210 -24.70 -6.03 12.93
C LYS A 210 -24.79 -6.08 11.40
N ALA A 211 -23.88 -5.42 10.70
CA ALA A 211 -23.84 -5.40 9.25
C ALA A 211 -23.60 -6.78 8.64
N SER A 212 -22.74 -7.60 9.26
CA SER A 212 -22.49 -8.96 8.77
C SER A 212 -23.76 -9.83 8.78
N VAL A 213 -24.66 -9.60 9.71
CA VAL A 213 -25.96 -10.31 9.77
C VAL A 213 -26.96 -9.74 8.75
N LEU A 214 -26.99 -8.41 8.59
CA LEU A 214 -27.98 -7.75 7.73
C LEU A 214 -27.64 -7.82 6.23
N MET A 215 -26.34 -7.78 5.89
CA MET A 215 -25.87 -7.62 4.50
C MET A 215 -25.36 -8.92 3.88
N THR A 216 -25.35 -10.02 4.64
CA THR A 216 -24.96 -11.33 4.11
C THR A 216 -26.15 -12.29 4.14
N GLY A 217 -26.23 -13.14 3.12
CA GLY A 217 -27.25 -14.18 3.03
C GLY A 217 -28.60 -13.72 2.46
N GLN A 218 -29.67 -14.46 2.79
CA GLN A 218 -31.04 -14.28 2.23
C GLN A 218 -31.70 -12.93 2.58
N ASN A 219 -31.14 -12.17 3.54
CA ASN A 219 -31.65 -10.87 3.98
C ASN A 219 -30.98 -9.69 3.27
N SER A 220 -30.01 -9.94 2.41
CA SER A 220 -29.35 -8.88 1.64
C SER A 220 -30.34 -8.26 0.66
N GLY A 221 -30.58 -6.95 0.79
CA GLY A 221 -31.46 -6.17 -0.10
C GLY A 221 -32.94 -6.10 0.29
N GLN A 222 -33.36 -6.69 1.41
CA GLN A 222 -34.77 -6.67 1.81
C GLN A 222 -35.17 -5.51 2.74
N LYS A 223 -34.20 -4.77 3.28
CA LYS A 223 -34.47 -3.68 4.23
C LYS A 223 -33.82 -2.40 3.74
N GLU A 224 -34.59 -1.33 3.69
CA GLU A 224 -34.06 0.01 3.54
C GLU A 224 -33.22 0.37 4.78
N ILE A 225 -31.96 0.74 4.58
CA ILE A 225 -31.00 1.07 5.64
C ILE A 225 -30.97 2.58 5.79
N THR A 226 -31.24 3.10 6.99
CA THR A 226 -31.20 4.53 7.27
C THR A 226 -29.76 5.07 7.30
N ASP A 227 -29.59 6.38 7.19
CA ASP A 227 -28.25 7.00 7.25
C ASP A 227 -27.60 6.78 8.63
N GLU A 228 -28.36 6.77 9.72
CA GLU A 228 -27.86 6.45 11.06
C GLU A 228 -27.38 5.00 11.14
N GLU A 229 -28.08 4.06 10.51
CA GLU A 229 -27.65 2.65 10.44
C GLU A 229 -26.37 2.52 9.60
N TRP A 230 -26.24 3.24 8.48
CA TRP A 230 -25.01 3.27 7.69
C TRP A 230 -23.82 3.77 8.52
N ILE A 231 -24.01 4.87 9.27
CA ILE A 231 -22.97 5.43 10.15
C ILE A 231 -22.62 4.42 11.25
N TYR A 232 -23.58 3.76 11.86
CA TYR A 232 -23.35 2.75 12.89
C TYR A 232 -22.56 1.55 12.36
N MET A 233 -22.87 1.12 11.15
CA MET A 233 -22.23 -0.02 10.48
C MET A 233 -20.97 0.33 9.69
N LYS A 234 -20.44 1.51 9.86
CA LYS A 234 -19.37 2.10 9.03
C LYS A 234 -18.14 1.20 8.89
N SER A 235 -17.74 0.51 9.95
CA SER A 235 -16.59 -0.40 9.92
C SER A 235 -16.77 -1.61 9.00
N TRP A 236 -18.01 -1.96 8.65
CA TRP A 236 -18.31 -2.98 7.63
C TRP A 236 -18.07 -2.46 6.22
N LEU A 237 -18.23 -1.16 6.00
CA LEU A 237 -18.07 -0.50 4.71
C LEU A 237 -16.58 -0.31 4.38
N ARG A 238 -15.79 -1.33 4.61
CA ARG A 238 -14.32 -1.32 4.44
C ARG A 238 -13.93 -0.73 3.10
N PRO A 239 -13.08 0.30 3.05
CA PRO A 239 -12.63 0.84 1.78
C PRO A 239 -11.65 -0.11 1.08
N VAL A 240 -11.59 -0.02 -0.23
CA VAL A 240 -10.43 -0.46 -1.02
C VAL A 240 -9.26 0.48 -0.70
N MET A 241 -8.04 -0.01 -0.59
CA MET A 241 -6.91 0.84 -0.23
C MET A 241 -6.57 1.87 -1.31
N LEU A 242 -6.45 1.43 -2.55
CA LEU A 242 -6.25 2.29 -3.72
C LEU A 242 -7.36 2.04 -4.74
N SER A 243 -8.32 2.95 -4.81
CA SER A 243 -9.43 2.91 -5.77
C SER A 243 -9.18 3.88 -6.91
N ILE A 244 -9.11 3.37 -8.15
CA ILE A 244 -8.93 4.16 -9.36
C ILE A 244 -10.09 3.86 -10.31
N VAL A 245 -10.97 4.84 -10.52
CA VAL A 245 -12.21 4.64 -11.28
C VAL A 245 -12.22 5.51 -12.52
N LYS A 246 -12.58 4.92 -13.67
CA LYS A 246 -12.78 5.62 -14.96
C LYS A 246 -11.62 6.56 -15.32
N SER A 247 -10.38 6.12 -15.06
CA SER A 247 -9.17 6.94 -15.23
C SER A 247 -8.28 6.39 -16.34
N LYS A 248 -7.36 7.23 -16.85
CA LYS A 248 -6.53 6.89 -18.01
C LYS A 248 -5.08 7.26 -17.79
N ARG A 249 -4.18 6.48 -18.44
CA ARG A 249 -2.71 6.64 -18.35
C ARG A 249 -2.24 6.70 -16.91
N ILE A 250 -2.20 5.52 -16.30
CA ILE A 250 -1.94 5.31 -14.87
C ILE A 250 -0.61 4.57 -14.72
N LEU A 251 0.24 5.04 -13.84
CA LEU A 251 1.51 4.39 -13.51
C LEU A 251 1.63 4.18 -11.99
N LEU A 252 1.81 2.93 -11.58
CA LEU A 252 2.26 2.58 -10.23
C LEU A 252 3.65 1.96 -10.36
N GLU A 253 4.68 2.56 -9.74
CA GLU A 253 6.06 2.10 -9.91
C GLU A 253 6.90 2.20 -8.65
N GLY A 254 7.51 1.07 -8.26
CA GLY A 254 8.51 0.96 -7.20
C GLY A 254 7.97 1.00 -5.76
N VAL A 255 6.70 1.29 -5.58
CA VAL A 255 6.07 1.48 -4.26
C VAL A 255 5.57 0.19 -3.63
N THR A 256 5.40 0.22 -2.31
CA THR A 256 4.84 -0.89 -1.54
C THR A 256 3.52 -0.48 -0.90
N PHE A 257 2.50 -1.32 -1.04
CA PHE A 257 1.26 -1.23 -0.30
C PHE A 257 1.19 -2.37 0.71
N LYS A 258 0.70 -2.12 1.90
CA LYS A 258 0.52 -3.16 2.91
C LYS A 258 -0.68 -2.92 3.79
N ASN A 259 -1.14 -4.00 4.43
CA ASN A 259 -2.15 -3.94 5.47
C ASN A 259 -3.43 -3.20 5.03
N SER A 260 -3.98 -3.56 3.86
CA SER A 260 -5.17 -2.92 3.30
C SER A 260 -6.43 -3.20 4.12
N PRO A 261 -7.39 -2.26 4.16
CA PRO A 261 -8.68 -2.47 4.83
C PRO A 261 -9.56 -3.57 4.20
N GLY A 262 -9.51 -3.68 2.89
CA GLY A 262 -10.17 -4.68 2.05
C GLY A 262 -9.25 -5.01 0.88
N TRP A 263 -9.76 -5.08 -0.34
CA TRP A 263 -8.93 -5.16 -1.55
C TRP A 263 -7.87 -4.07 -1.56
N CYS A 264 -6.69 -4.36 -2.11
CA CYS A 264 -5.60 -3.41 -2.06
C CYS A 264 -5.61 -2.45 -3.25
N ILE A 265 -5.39 -2.93 -4.46
CA ILE A 265 -5.34 -2.09 -5.67
C ILE A 265 -6.53 -2.46 -6.55
N HIS A 266 -7.48 -1.55 -6.72
CA HIS A 266 -8.69 -1.78 -7.50
C HIS A 266 -8.86 -0.72 -8.59
N PRO A 267 -8.33 -0.94 -9.79
CA PRO A 267 -8.67 -0.16 -10.97
C PRO A 267 -9.99 -0.66 -11.57
N LEU A 268 -10.96 0.24 -11.72
CA LEU A 268 -12.28 -0.03 -12.30
C LEU A 268 -12.50 0.84 -13.54
N SER A 269 -12.80 0.20 -14.67
CA SER A 269 -13.07 0.88 -15.95
C SER A 269 -11.96 1.84 -16.38
N CYS A 270 -10.71 1.46 -16.15
CA CYS A 270 -9.52 2.25 -16.48
C CYS A 270 -8.93 1.86 -17.84
N GLU A 271 -8.12 2.76 -18.40
CA GLU A 271 -7.42 2.55 -19.67
C GLU A 271 -5.94 2.93 -19.55
N SER A 272 -5.05 2.08 -20.08
CA SER A 272 -3.60 2.26 -20.06
C SER A 272 -3.05 2.33 -18.64
N LEU A 273 -3.06 1.18 -17.97
CA LEU A 273 -2.55 1.00 -16.62
C LEU A 273 -1.23 0.21 -16.65
N THR A 274 -0.20 0.77 -16.04
CA THR A 274 1.08 0.06 -15.84
C THR A 274 1.39 -0.07 -14.35
N LEU A 275 1.63 -1.30 -13.90
CA LEU A 275 2.26 -1.61 -12.62
C LEU A 275 3.66 -2.17 -12.90
N ASN A 276 4.69 -1.56 -12.32
CA ASN A 276 6.07 -2.03 -12.44
C ASN A 276 6.79 -1.98 -11.09
N ASP A 277 7.38 -3.09 -10.66
CA ASP A 277 8.05 -3.21 -9.35
C ASP A 277 7.16 -2.79 -8.16
N VAL A 278 5.85 -3.05 -8.24
CA VAL A 278 4.91 -2.80 -7.14
C VAL A 278 4.87 -4.00 -6.22
N LYS A 279 4.86 -3.75 -4.92
CA LYS A 279 4.76 -4.80 -3.90
C LYS A 279 3.49 -4.61 -3.07
N VAL A 280 2.79 -5.72 -2.82
CA VAL A 280 1.64 -5.74 -1.89
C VAL A 280 1.87 -6.81 -0.85
N PHE A 281 1.70 -6.43 0.43
CA PHE A 281 1.76 -7.35 1.56
C PHE A 281 0.54 -7.20 2.44
N ASN A 282 -0.30 -8.22 2.49
CA ASN A 282 -1.41 -8.28 3.42
C ASN A 282 -1.22 -9.41 4.42
N PRO A 283 -1.65 -9.26 5.68
CA PRO A 283 -1.57 -10.35 6.64
C PRO A 283 -2.34 -11.58 6.15
N TRP A 284 -1.79 -12.76 6.33
CA TRP A 284 -2.38 -14.05 5.92
C TRP A 284 -3.80 -14.30 6.46
N TYR A 285 -4.20 -13.62 7.51
CA TYR A 285 -5.55 -13.66 8.08
C TYR A 285 -6.50 -12.58 7.54
N SER A 286 -6.04 -11.77 6.59
CA SER A 286 -6.87 -10.72 5.98
C SER A 286 -8.06 -11.32 5.25
N GLN A 287 -9.27 -10.86 5.59
CA GLN A 287 -10.46 -11.21 4.84
C GLN A 287 -10.63 -10.25 3.67
N ASN A 288 -10.71 -10.77 2.44
CA ASN A 288 -10.78 -9.97 1.21
C ASN A 288 -9.60 -8.96 1.13
N GLY A 289 -8.40 -9.47 1.36
CA GLY A 289 -7.17 -8.69 1.30
C GLY A 289 -6.46 -8.81 -0.04
N ASP A 290 -7.19 -9.08 -1.11
CA ASP A 290 -6.72 -9.30 -2.48
C ASP A 290 -5.76 -8.19 -2.90
N ALA A 291 -4.66 -8.54 -3.56
CA ALA A 291 -3.59 -7.60 -3.86
C ALA A 291 -3.94 -6.67 -5.03
N LEU A 292 -4.58 -7.22 -6.07
CA LEU A 292 -4.89 -6.50 -7.30
C LEU A 292 -6.16 -7.07 -7.94
N ASP A 293 -7.19 -6.25 -8.04
CA ASP A 293 -8.48 -6.56 -8.65
C ASP A 293 -8.70 -5.68 -9.88
N VAL A 294 -8.32 -6.18 -11.05
CA VAL A 294 -8.47 -5.44 -12.32
C VAL A 294 -9.88 -5.66 -12.86
N GLU A 295 -10.73 -4.63 -12.81
CA GLU A 295 -12.12 -4.73 -13.23
C GLU A 295 -12.40 -3.84 -14.44
N SER A 296 -12.91 -4.44 -15.53
CA SER A 296 -13.36 -3.72 -16.75
C SER A 296 -12.31 -2.77 -17.35
N CYS A 297 -11.02 -3.08 -17.21
CA CYS A 297 -9.92 -2.23 -17.69
C CYS A 297 -9.44 -2.63 -19.10
N LYS A 298 -8.81 -1.70 -19.80
CA LYS A 298 -8.17 -1.90 -21.11
C LYS A 298 -6.68 -1.56 -21.04
N ASN A 299 -5.85 -2.33 -21.76
CA ASN A 299 -4.42 -2.08 -21.90
C ASN A 299 -3.73 -2.02 -20.53
N VAL A 300 -3.67 -3.18 -19.86
CA VAL A 300 -3.06 -3.32 -18.53
C VAL A 300 -1.75 -4.09 -18.66
N LEU A 301 -0.69 -3.53 -18.12
CA LEU A 301 0.64 -4.15 -18.04
C LEU A 301 1.08 -4.27 -16.59
N VAL A 302 1.36 -5.48 -16.15
CA VAL A 302 1.87 -5.77 -14.80
C VAL A 302 3.19 -6.52 -14.92
N THR A 303 4.28 -5.89 -14.46
CA THR A 303 5.64 -6.44 -14.59
C THR A 303 6.43 -6.27 -13.30
N ASN A 304 7.30 -7.23 -12.99
CA ASN A 304 8.22 -7.17 -11.84
C ASN A 304 7.52 -6.98 -10.47
N CYS A 305 6.21 -7.23 -10.38
CA CYS A 305 5.44 -7.04 -9.16
C CYS A 305 5.52 -8.26 -8.25
N PHE A 306 5.31 -8.03 -6.95
CA PHE A 306 5.24 -9.08 -5.94
C PHE A 306 3.98 -8.90 -5.10
N PHE A 307 3.11 -9.91 -5.07
CA PHE A 307 1.84 -9.89 -4.37
C PHE A 307 1.77 -11.03 -3.36
N ASP A 308 1.65 -10.69 -2.08
CA ASP A 308 1.47 -11.60 -0.95
C ASP A 308 0.24 -11.13 -0.15
N ALA A 309 -0.89 -11.85 -0.34
CA ALA A 309 -2.21 -11.41 0.14
C ALA A 309 -3.11 -12.58 0.58
#